data_755f86492918778c650e16860a7891f2
#
_entry.id   755f86492918778c650e16860a7891f2
#
_cell.length_a   1.000
_cell.length_b   1.000
_cell.length_c   1.000
_cell.angle_alpha   90.00
_cell.angle_beta   90.00
_cell.angle_gamma   90.00
#
_symmetry.space_group_name_H-M   'P 1'
#
loop_
_entity.id
_entity.type
_entity.pdbx_description
1 polymer ?
#
loop_
_entity_poly.entity_id
_entity_poly.type
_entity_poly.pdbx_seq_one_letter_code
_entity_poly.pdbx_strand_id
1 'polypeptide(L)'
;MRFAYEIKNGCAVVRRCYDFGNEAEIPSEIDGHPVTELGAYAFSAHMDREQFWHELENRTVKIWNPETGEQEVSEPDAETVPGLQGMQVETVRLPEGLRKIGAYAFYNCNALSELH
;
A
#
# COMPACT_ATOMS: atom_id res chain seq x y z
N MET A 1 -9.17 -2.45 4.77
CA MET A 1 -7.80 -2.34 4.22
C MET A 1 -6.96 -1.37 5.02
N ARG A 2 -5.69 -1.62 5.10
CA ARG A 2 -4.70 -0.68 5.62
C ARG A 2 -3.69 -0.39 4.53
N PHE A 3 -2.97 0.72 4.67
CA PHE A 3 -1.98 1.15 3.69
C PHE A 3 -0.70 1.59 4.39
N ALA A 4 0.45 1.15 3.87
CA ALA A 4 1.72 1.78 4.20
C ALA A 4 1.90 2.95 3.23
N TYR A 5 2.21 4.13 3.74
CA TYR A 5 2.30 5.34 2.93
C TYR A 5 3.42 6.26 3.37
N GLU A 6 3.85 7.11 2.47
CA GLU A 6 4.72 8.23 2.78
C GLU A 6 4.19 9.50 2.12
N ILE A 7 4.56 10.65 2.65
CA ILE A 7 4.17 11.94 2.08
C ILE A 7 5.37 12.53 1.34
N LYS A 8 5.18 12.83 0.06
CA LYS A 8 6.17 13.48 -0.78
C LYS A 8 5.55 14.70 -1.45
N ASN A 9 6.13 15.87 -1.22
CA ASN A 9 5.67 17.12 -1.85
C ASN A 9 4.16 17.37 -1.66
N GLY A 10 3.64 17.07 -0.46
CA GLY A 10 2.23 17.25 -0.15
C GLY A 10 1.29 16.19 -0.68
N CYS A 11 1.81 15.14 -1.31
CA CYS A 11 1.04 14.04 -1.86
C CYS A 11 1.34 12.73 -1.14
N ALA A 12 0.37 11.83 -1.10
CA ALA A 12 0.54 10.51 -0.51
C ALA A 12 1.01 9.52 -1.58
N VAL A 13 2.05 8.76 -1.24
CA VAL A 13 2.52 7.62 -2.02
C VAL A 13 2.14 6.36 -1.25
N VAL A 14 1.34 5.49 -1.84
CA VAL A 14 0.98 4.20 -1.24
C VAL A 14 2.09 3.21 -1.50
N ARG A 15 2.77 2.81 -0.44
CA ARG A 15 3.91 1.90 -0.51
C ARG A 15 3.49 0.44 -0.44
N ARG A 16 2.45 0.12 0.32
CA ARG A 16 1.93 -1.24 0.48
C ARG A 16 0.44 -1.19 0.74
N CYS A 17 -0.27 -2.24 0.31
CA CYS A 17 -1.68 -2.45 0.62
C CYS A 17 -1.82 -3.72 1.46
N TYR A 18 -2.70 -3.68 2.46
CA TYR A 18 -2.94 -4.78 3.39
C TYR A 18 -4.43 -5.06 3.55
N ASP A 19 -4.75 -6.27 4.02
CA ASP A 19 -6.09 -6.66 4.44
C ASP A 19 -7.13 -6.56 3.32
N PHE A 20 -6.70 -6.76 2.08
CA PHE A 20 -7.60 -6.82 0.95
C PHE A 20 -7.93 -8.28 0.60
N GLY A 21 -9.13 -8.50 0.05
CA GLY A 21 -9.54 -9.80 -0.46
C GLY A 21 -9.48 -9.83 -1.98
N ASN A 22 -10.58 -10.22 -2.62
CA ASN A 22 -10.67 -10.26 -4.08
C ASN A 22 -10.77 -8.88 -4.70
N GLU A 23 -11.25 -7.89 -3.94
CA GLU A 23 -11.38 -6.51 -4.38
C GLU A 23 -10.58 -5.59 -3.48
N ALA A 24 -9.95 -4.59 -4.07
CA ALA A 24 -9.22 -3.57 -3.35
C ALA A 24 -9.54 -2.19 -3.91
N GLU A 25 -9.72 -1.21 -3.04
CA GLU A 25 -9.95 0.17 -3.43
C GLU A 25 -8.96 1.08 -2.73
N ILE A 26 -8.20 1.84 -3.51
CA ILE A 26 -7.25 2.81 -2.98
C ILE A 26 -7.97 4.15 -2.83
N PRO A 27 -7.95 4.75 -1.62
CA PRO A 27 -8.65 6.01 -1.39
C PRO A 27 -8.02 7.16 -2.18
N SER A 28 -8.80 8.20 -2.41
CA SER A 28 -8.31 9.42 -3.08
C SER A 28 -7.40 10.26 -2.20
N GLU A 29 -7.52 10.12 -0.88
CA GLU A 29 -6.71 10.85 0.11
C GLU A 29 -6.29 9.93 1.25
N ILE A 30 -5.09 10.18 1.78
CA ILE A 30 -4.58 9.57 3.01
C ILE A 30 -4.01 10.70 3.86
N ASP A 31 -4.47 10.78 5.11
CA ASP A 31 -4.03 11.81 6.07
C ASP A 31 -4.16 13.24 5.51
N GLY A 32 -5.25 13.50 4.79
CA GLY A 32 -5.50 14.81 4.19
C GLY A 32 -4.68 15.12 2.93
N HIS A 33 -3.87 14.18 2.45
CA HIS A 33 -3.05 14.35 1.26
C HIS A 33 -3.57 13.52 0.08
N PRO A 34 -3.61 14.07 -1.13
CA PRO A 34 -4.09 13.32 -2.29
C PRO A 34 -3.14 12.17 -2.62
N VAL A 35 -3.71 11.01 -2.93
CA VAL A 35 -2.96 9.84 -3.37
C VAL A 35 -2.64 9.99 -4.85
N THR A 36 -1.36 10.16 -5.18
CA THR A 36 -0.91 10.40 -6.55
C THR A 36 0.02 9.32 -7.09
N GLU A 37 0.51 8.45 -6.23
CA GLU A 37 1.45 7.40 -6.64
C GLU A 37 1.19 6.09 -5.91
N LEU A 38 1.25 5.00 -6.67
CA LEU A 38 1.30 3.64 -6.14
C LEU A 38 2.75 3.17 -6.25
N GLY A 39 3.36 2.84 -5.12
CA GLY A 39 4.76 2.47 -5.07
C GLY A 39 5.06 1.10 -5.67
N ALA A 40 6.35 0.83 -5.88
CA ALA A 40 6.80 -0.46 -6.37
C ALA A 40 6.36 -1.58 -5.43
N TYR A 41 5.90 -2.70 -6.00
CA TYR A 41 5.46 -3.89 -5.28
C TYR A 41 4.31 -3.67 -4.28
N ALA A 42 3.51 -2.62 -4.46
CA ALA A 42 2.49 -2.23 -3.48
C ALA A 42 1.48 -3.33 -3.14
N PHE A 43 1.08 -4.15 -4.10
CA PHE A 43 0.18 -5.29 -3.91
C PHE A 43 0.90 -6.63 -3.85
N SER A 44 2.18 -6.65 -4.16
CA SER A 44 2.96 -7.89 -4.23
C SER A 44 3.40 -8.36 -2.85
N ALA A 45 3.50 -9.67 -2.68
CA ALA A 45 4.16 -10.27 -1.52
C ALA A 45 5.69 -10.07 -1.55
N HIS A 46 6.24 -9.76 -2.72
CA HIS A 46 7.68 -9.52 -2.87
C HIS A 46 8.07 -8.18 -2.26
N MET A 47 9.01 -8.20 -1.34
CA MET A 47 9.50 -6.98 -0.70
C MET A 47 10.81 -7.26 0.03
N ASP A 48 11.64 -6.24 0.17
CA ASP A 48 12.76 -6.26 1.09
C ASP A 48 12.24 -5.94 2.49
N ARG A 49 12.06 -6.98 3.30
CA ARG A 49 11.44 -6.87 4.63
C ARG A 49 12.28 -6.04 5.59
N GLU A 50 13.59 -6.18 5.53
CA GLU A 50 14.51 -5.43 6.40
C GLU A 50 14.48 -3.94 6.07
N GLN A 51 14.56 -3.57 4.80
CA GLN A 51 14.46 -2.19 4.36
C GLN A 51 13.12 -1.57 4.75
N PHE A 52 12.04 -2.30 4.54
CA PHE A 52 10.69 -1.82 4.88
C PHE A 52 10.55 -1.59 6.38
N TRP A 53 11.11 -2.49 7.18
CA TRP A 53 11.13 -2.34 8.63
C TRP A 53 11.89 -1.08 9.08
N HIS A 54 13.03 -0.81 8.49
CA HIS A 54 13.80 0.42 8.77
C HIS A 54 13.01 1.67 8.41
N GLU A 55 12.27 1.66 7.32
CA GLU A 55 11.41 2.78 6.92
C GLU A 55 10.29 3.02 7.94
N LEU A 56 9.71 1.96 8.49
CA LEU A 56 8.70 2.07 9.55
C LEU A 56 9.31 2.61 10.85
N GLU A 57 10.47 2.11 11.27
CA GLU A 57 11.16 2.58 12.46
C GLU A 57 11.50 4.07 12.38
N ASN A 58 11.96 4.52 11.23
CA ASN A 58 12.37 5.90 10.98
C ASN A 58 11.18 6.82 10.67
N ARG A 59 9.97 6.28 10.65
CA ARG A 59 8.73 6.99 10.31
C ARG A 59 8.73 7.65 8.93
N THR A 60 9.58 7.18 8.02
CA THR A 60 9.52 7.56 6.61
C THR A 60 8.25 7.00 5.99
N VAL A 61 7.89 5.78 6.39
CA VAL A 61 6.65 5.10 6.00
C VAL A 61 5.80 4.91 7.25
N LYS A 62 4.50 5.20 7.14
CA LYS A 62 3.51 5.07 8.21
C LYS A 62 2.39 4.15 7.76
N ILE A 63 1.64 3.63 8.70
CA ILE A 63 0.47 2.78 8.42
C ILE A 63 -0.81 3.60 8.62
N TRP A 64 -1.69 3.54 7.64
CA TRP A 64 -2.98 4.22 7.64
C TRP A 64 -4.14 3.24 7.56
N ASN A 65 -5.09 3.41 8.46
CA ASN A 65 -6.37 2.72 8.40
C ASN A 65 -7.45 3.76 8.09
N PRO A 66 -8.20 3.64 6.97
CA PRO A 66 -9.23 4.62 6.62
C PRO A 66 -10.31 4.85 7.67
N GLU A 67 -10.55 3.86 8.55
CA GLU A 67 -11.56 3.96 9.61
C GLU A 67 -11.04 4.64 10.87
N THR A 68 -9.77 4.45 11.23
CA THR A 68 -9.20 4.90 12.51
C THR A 68 -8.07 5.90 12.38
N GLY A 69 -7.54 6.12 11.18
CA GLY A 69 -6.42 7.02 10.94
C GLY A 69 -5.06 6.35 11.05
N GLU A 70 -4.03 7.11 11.41
CA GLU A 70 -2.66 6.61 11.53
C GLU A 70 -2.57 5.55 12.62
N GLN A 71 -1.93 4.44 12.31
CA GLN A 71 -1.68 3.35 13.24
C GLN A 71 -0.21 3.37 13.67
N GLU A 72 0.04 3.32 14.98
CA GLU A 72 1.40 3.15 15.48
C GLU A 72 1.85 1.71 15.36
N VAL A 73 3.10 1.53 14.91
CA VAL A 73 3.73 0.22 14.77
C VAL A 73 5.00 0.23 15.61
N SER A 74 5.05 -0.61 16.63
CA SER A 74 6.19 -0.68 17.54
C SER A 74 7.17 -1.81 17.19
N GLU A 75 6.70 -2.87 16.54
CA GLU A 75 7.53 -4.01 16.15
C GLU A 75 7.04 -4.61 14.83
N PRO A 76 7.94 -5.19 14.01
CA PRO A 76 7.53 -5.86 12.78
C PRO A 76 6.83 -7.18 13.14
N ASP A 77 5.62 -7.33 12.65
CA ASP A 77 4.88 -8.58 12.78
C ASP A 77 4.27 -8.98 11.44
N ALA A 78 3.60 -10.12 11.41
CA ALA A 78 2.98 -10.63 10.20
C ALA A 78 1.84 -9.74 9.68
N GLU A 79 1.30 -8.87 10.54
CA GLU A 79 0.22 -7.95 10.14
C GLU A 79 0.75 -6.69 9.46
N THR A 80 1.95 -6.23 9.85
CA THR A 80 2.57 -5.02 9.28
C THR A 80 3.56 -5.33 8.17
N VAL A 81 4.09 -6.56 8.14
CA VAL A 81 4.97 -7.04 7.08
C VAL A 81 4.29 -8.22 6.40
N PRO A 82 3.46 -7.98 5.40
CA PRO A 82 2.56 -8.99 4.85
C PRO A 82 3.28 -10.11 4.10
N GLY A 83 2.61 -11.27 4.07
CA GLY A 83 2.99 -12.42 3.28
C GLY A 83 2.40 -12.39 1.86
N LEU A 84 1.78 -13.47 1.44
CA LEU A 84 1.32 -13.71 0.07
C LEU A 84 -0.05 -13.08 -0.24
N GLN A 85 -0.21 -11.77 -0.06
CA GLN A 85 -1.52 -11.14 -0.17
C GLN A 85 -1.98 -10.84 -1.60
N GLY A 86 -1.07 -10.41 -2.47
CA GLY A 86 -1.43 -9.98 -3.82
C GLY A 86 -1.97 -11.07 -4.73
N MET A 87 -1.79 -12.34 -4.39
CA MET A 87 -2.18 -13.46 -5.22
C MET A 87 -3.69 -13.64 -5.38
N GLN A 88 -4.48 -13.11 -4.47
CA GLN A 88 -5.94 -13.30 -4.47
C GLN A 88 -6.73 -12.10 -5.01
N VAL A 89 -6.11 -10.95 -5.21
CA VAL A 89 -6.83 -9.78 -5.68
C VAL A 89 -7.23 -9.94 -7.16
N GLU A 90 -8.49 -9.70 -7.45
CA GLU A 90 -9.05 -9.82 -8.80
C GLU A 90 -9.35 -8.45 -9.41
N THR A 91 -9.80 -7.51 -8.59
CA THR A 91 -10.20 -6.17 -9.02
C THR A 91 -9.54 -5.13 -8.14
N VAL A 92 -8.93 -4.14 -8.75
CA VAL A 92 -8.34 -2.98 -8.06
C VAL A 92 -8.95 -1.69 -8.62
N ARG A 93 -9.44 -0.84 -7.72
CA ARG A 93 -9.94 0.50 -8.06
C ARG A 93 -8.91 1.53 -7.65
N LEU A 94 -8.49 2.33 -8.62
CA LEU A 94 -7.48 3.37 -8.42
C LEU A 94 -8.15 4.74 -8.28
N PRO A 95 -7.59 5.67 -7.50
CA PRO A 95 -8.14 7.02 -7.40
C PRO A 95 -7.90 7.81 -8.68
N GLU A 96 -8.81 8.75 -8.98
CA GLU A 96 -8.72 9.59 -10.18
C GLU A 96 -7.43 10.42 -10.25
N GLY A 97 -6.91 10.85 -9.10
CA GLY A 97 -5.71 11.66 -9.02
C GLY A 97 -4.40 10.89 -9.16
N LEU A 98 -4.47 9.58 -9.35
CA LEU A 98 -3.27 8.75 -9.46
C LEU A 98 -2.51 9.09 -10.75
N ARG A 99 -1.21 9.41 -10.61
CA ARG A 99 -0.35 9.84 -11.72
C ARG A 99 0.74 8.85 -12.05
N LYS A 100 1.11 8.01 -11.08
CA LYS A 100 2.24 7.10 -11.25
C LYS A 100 1.95 5.75 -10.58
N ILE A 101 2.27 4.68 -11.29
CA ILE A 101 2.27 3.33 -10.76
C ILE A 101 3.70 2.82 -10.82
N GLY A 102 4.26 2.47 -9.67
CA GLY A 102 5.63 2.00 -9.55
C GLY A 102 5.85 0.66 -10.24
N ALA A 103 7.12 0.37 -10.54
CA ALA A 103 7.51 -0.89 -11.16
C ALA A 103 7.07 -2.07 -10.29
N TYR A 104 6.51 -3.08 -10.94
CA TYR A 104 6.08 -4.33 -10.28
C TYR A 104 5.04 -4.14 -9.17
N ALA A 105 4.26 -3.05 -9.19
CA ALA A 105 3.24 -2.80 -8.18
C ALA A 105 2.28 -3.98 -8.02
N PHE A 106 1.99 -4.70 -9.11
CA PHE A 106 1.13 -5.88 -9.15
C PHE A 106 1.90 -7.17 -9.45
N TYR A 107 3.18 -7.20 -9.11
CA TYR A 107 4.01 -8.39 -9.35
C TYR A 107 3.43 -9.62 -8.63
N ASN A 108 3.28 -10.71 -9.35
CA ASN A 108 2.65 -11.96 -8.88
C ASN A 108 1.17 -11.83 -8.45
N CYS A 109 0.47 -10.78 -8.86
CA CYS A 109 -0.98 -10.68 -8.68
C CYS A 109 -1.68 -11.48 -9.77
N ASN A 110 -1.58 -12.80 -9.71
CA ASN A 110 -1.97 -13.70 -10.80
C ASN A 110 -3.48 -13.76 -11.04
N ALA A 111 -4.29 -13.43 -10.04
CA ALA A 111 -5.75 -13.42 -10.17
C ALA A 111 -6.30 -12.09 -10.71
N LEU A 112 -5.47 -11.05 -10.80
CA LEU A 112 -5.91 -9.71 -11.21
C LEU A 112 -6.42 -9.73 -12.65
N SER A 113 -7.69 -9.37 -12.82
CA SER A 113 -8.35 -9.33 -14.14
C SER A 113 -8.91 -7.95 -14.47
N GLU A 114 -9.14 -7.09 -13.48
CA GLU A 114 -9.73 -5.76 -13.67
C GLU A 114 -8.96 -4.69 -12.92
N LEU A 115 -8.65 -3.60 -13.63
CA LEU A 115 -7.99 -2.43 -13.08
C LEU A 115 -8.77 -1.19 -13.53
N HIS A 116 -9.28 -0.43 -12.59
CA HIS A 116 -10.12 0.74 -12.88
C HIS A 116 -9.47 2.05 -12.46
#